data_a9aa16351b7b88b8a2985469aabe651c
#
_entry.id   a9aa16351b7b88b8a2985469aabe651c
#
_cell.length_a   1.000
_cell.length_b   1.000
_cell.length_c   1.000
_cell.angle_alpha   90.00
_cell.angle_beta   90.00
_cell.angle_gamma   90.00
#
_symmetry.space_group_name_H-M   'P 1'
#
loop_
_entity.id
_entity.type
_entity.pdbx_description
1 polymer ?
#
loop_
_entity_poly.entity_id
_entity_poly.type
_entity_poly.pdbx_seq_one_letter_code
_entity_poly.pdbx_strand_id
1 'polypeptide(L)'
;AAKNFIAKLCCLGGVVACLVGFNNWALSVNAADAQVKEQIAAAERAANRGPFDVADGSYEGSAQGYGGEVVVSVTVANGYIDKLELVSAKDEDEAWLKMASTLLTTIPDEQTTDVDVVSDATYSSAGIINATRNALKAAPKAAR
;
A
#
# COMPACT_ATOMS: atom_id res chain seq x y z
N ALA A 1 55.08 38.97 -22.77
CA ALA A 1 53.60 38.85 -22.97
C ALA A 1 53.14 37.38 -23.10
N ALA A 2 53.85 36.53 -23.82
CA ALA A 2 53.43 35.11 -24.04
C ALA A 2 53.44 34.26 -22.75
N LYS A 3 54.43 34.45 -21.84
CA LYS A 3 54.54 33.71 -20.57
C LYS A 3 53.36 33.96 -19.63
N ASN A 4 52.85 35.17 -19.57
CA ASN A 4 51.68 35.52 -18.73
C ASN A 4 50.37 35.02 -19.33
N PHE A 5 50.32 34.87 -20.64
CA PHE A 5 49.15 34.32 -21.33
C PHE A 5 49.03 32.80 -21.09
N ILE A 6 50.12 32.06 -21.18
CA ILE A 6 50.17 30.62 -20.90
C ILE A 6 49.86 30.34 -19.43
N ALA A 7 50.35 31.13 -18.49
CA ALA A 7 50.01 30.97 -17.07
C ALA A 7 48.55 31.21 -16.78
N LYS A 8 47.92 32.20 -17.43
CA LYS A 8 46.46 32.44 -17.33
C LYS A 8 45.62 31.32 -17.93
N LEU A 9 46.09 30.73 -19.04
CA LEU A 9 45.42 29.59 -19.69
C LEU A 9 45.48 28.33 -18.80
N CYS A 10 46.61 28.05 -18.16
CA CYS A 10 46.76 26.94 -17.22
C CYS A 10 45.84 27.10 -15.99
N CYS A 11 45.73 28.32 -15.44
CA CYS A 11 44.85 28.59 -14.31
C CYS A 11 43.38 28.38 -14.70
N LEU A 12 42.96 28.81 -15.90
CA LEU A 12 41.59 28.61 -16.39
C LEU A 12 41.26 27.11 -16.59
N GLY A 13 42.20 26.34 -17.15
CA GLY A 13 42.05 24.89 -17.32
C GLY A 13 41.93 24.14 -15.97
N GLY A 14 42.71 24.55 -14.96
CA GLY A 14 42.63 23.99 -13.62
C GLY A 14 41.31 24.24 -12.93
N VAL A 15 40.76 25.45 -13.06
CA VAL A 15 39.47 25.79 -12.48
C VAL A 15 38.32 25.01 -13.15
N VAL A 16 38.33 24.88 -14.48
CA VAL A 16 37.33 24.08 -15.21
C VAL A 16 37.40 22.60 -14.82
N ALA A 17 38.61 22.02 -14.69
CA ALA A 17 38.77 20.63 -14.26
C ALA A 17 38.25 20.40 -12.83
N CYS A 18 38.51 21.34 -11.90
CA CYS A 18 37.99 21.29 -10.54
C CYS A 18 36.45 21.38 -10.52
N LEU A 19 35.86 22.27 -11.32
CA LEU A 19 34.41 22.41 -11.38
C LEU A 19 33.72 21.17 -11.96
N VAL A 20 34.29 20.57 -13.01
CA VAL A 20 33.73 19.32 -13.58
C VAL A 20 33.90 18.16 -12.60
N GLY A 21 35.05 18.04 -11.94
CA GLY A 21 35.30 17.02 -10.91
C GLY A 21 34.32 17.15 -9.73
N PHE A 22 34.12 18.37 -9.24
CA PHE A 22 33.15 18.63 -8.15
C PHE A 22 31.73 18.34 -8.56
N ASN A 23 31.32 18.72 -9.77
CA ASN A 23 29.98 18.44 -10.27
C ASN A 23 29.71 16.94 -10.40
N ASN A 24 30.65 16.16 -10.95
CA ASN A 24 30.56 14.72 -11.04
C ASN A 24 30.52 14.05 -9.65
N TRP A 25 31.34 14.53 -8.72
CA TRP A 25 31.31 14.03 -7.34
C TRP A 25 30.00 14.36 -6.65
N ALA A 26 29.48 15.58 -6.78
CA ALA A 26 28.19 15.98 -6.22
C ALA A 26 27.01 15.17 -6.80
N LEU A 27 27.02 14.86 -8.10
CA LEU A 27 26.02 14.02 -8.72
C LEU A 27 26.07 12.57 -8.21
N SER A 28 27.28 12.02 -7.98
CA SER A 28 27.42 10.65 -7.45
C SER A 28 26.96 10.53 -5.99
N VAL A 29 27.22 11.55 -5.17
CA VAL A 29 26.73 11.60 -3.77
C VAL A 29 25.22 11.70 -3.73
N ASN A 30 24.61 12.55 -4.54
CA ASN A 30 23.16 12.68 -4.59
C ASN A 30 22.44 11.40 -5.06
N ALA A 31 23.05 10.66 -5.99
CA ALA A 31 22.51 9.38 -6.43
C ALA A 31 22.60 8.31 -5.33
N ALA A 32 23.71 8.27 -4.59
CA ALA A 32 23.88 7.38 -3.45
C ALA A 32 22.88 7.69 -2.33
N ASP A 33 22.68 8.98 -2.01
CA ASP A 33 21.71 9.42 -1.01
C ASP A 33 20.25 9.07 -1.41
N ALA A 34 19.92 9.16 -2.69
CA ALA A 34 18.62 8.77 -3.18
C ALA A 34 18.36 7.26 -3.01
N GLN A 35 19.36 6.43 -3.33
CA GLN A 35 19.30 4.98 -3.14
C GLN A 35 19.19 4.60 -1.66
N VAL A 36 19.96 5.25 -0.79
CA VAL A 36 19.87 5.02 0.65
C VAL A 36 18.51 5.41 1.20
N LYS A 37 17.96 6.54 0.79
CA LYS A 37 16.60 6.96 1.19
C LYS A 37 15.53 5.98 0.73
N GLU A 38 15.66 5.46 -0.48
CA GLU A 38 14.73 4.45 -1.01
C GLU A 38 14.83 3.13 -0.25
N GLN A 39 16.06 2.70 0.10
CA GLN A 39 16.27 1.49 0.91
C GLN A 39 15.73 1.66 2.34
N ILE A 40 15.92 2.82 2.97
CA ILE A 40 15.37 3.12 4.28
C ILE A 40 13.84 3.12 4.22
N ALA A 41 13.25 3.79 3.24
CA ALA A 41 11.80 3.82 3.06
C ALA A 41 11.21 2.42 2.78
N ALA A 42 11.91 1.58 2.02
CA ALA A 42 11.52 0.19 1.80
C ALA A 42 11.62 -0.66 3.08
N ALA A 43 12.68 -0.46 3.87
CA ALA A 43 12.86 -1.13 5.15
C ALA A 43 11.81 -0.70 6.18
N GLU A 44 11.46 0.59 6.23
CA GLU A 44 10.40 1.11 7.09
C GLU A 44 9.02 0.57 6.69
N ARG A 45 8.73 0.48 5.39
CA ARG A 45 7.48 -0.14 4.90
C ARG A 45 7.42 -1.62 5.24
N ALA A 46 8.54 -2.34 5.17
CA ALA A 46 8.62 -3.74 5.55
C ALA A 46 8.47 -3.95 7.06
N ALA A 47 9.05 -3.05 7.87
CA ALA A 47 8.97 -3.09 9.32
C ALA A 47 7.56 -2.75 9.86
N ASN A 48 6.86 -1.84 9.18
CA ASN A 48 5.49 -1.39 9.53
C ASN A 48 4.40 -2.12 8.74
N ARG A 49 4.67 -3.35 8.30
CA ARG A 49 3.71 -4.12 7.55
C ARG A 49 2.60 -4.64 8.44
N GLY A 50 1.37 -4.54 7.95
CA GLY A 50 0.17 -5.03 8.63
C GLY A 50 0.08 -6.56 8.70
N PRO A 51 -0.95 -7.08 9.35
CA PRO A 51 -1.13 -8.51 9.61
C PRO A 51 -1.42 -9.33 8.35
N PHE A 52 -1.76 -8.70 7.23
CA PHE A 52 -2.10 -9.38 6.00
C PHE A 52 -0.92 -9.45 5.03
N ASP A 53 -0.54 -10.67 4.62
CA ASP A 53 0.52 -10.91 3.61
C ASP A 53 -0.03 -10.79 2.18
N VAL A 54 -0.59 -9.64 1.88
CA VAL A 54 -1.27 -9.31 0.62
C VAL A 54 -0.62 -8.08 0.00
N ALA A 55 -0.51 -8.05 -1.33
CA ALA A 55 -0.01 -6.88 -2.03
C ALA A 55 -0.98 -5.70 -1.91
N ASP A 56 -0.44 -4.48 -2.00
CA ASP A 56 -1.26 -3.28 -1.98
C ASP A 56 -2.17 -3.22 -3.21
N GLY A 57 -3.43 -2.87 -3.01
CA GLY A 57 -4.43 -2.79 -4.06
C GLY A 57 -5.85 -2.99 -3.55
N SER A 58 -6.81 -2.95 -4.47
CA SER A 58 -8.22 -3.23 -4.19
C SER A 58 -8.60 -4.58 -4.76
N TYR A 59 -9.26 -5.40 -3.96
CA TYR A 59 -9.64 -6.77 -4.29
C TYR A 59 -11.11 -6.99 -3.98
N GLU A 60 -11.82 -7.64 -4.89
CA GLU A 60 -13.21 -8.03 -4.68
C GLU A 60 -13.30 -9.49 -4.24
N GLY A 61 -14.22 -9.73 -3.34
CA GLY A 61 -14.56 -11.08 -2.90
C GLY A 61 -16.03 -11.21 -2.70
N SER A 62 -16.57 -12.40 -2.96
CA SER A 62 -17.97 -12.70 -2.77
C SER A 62 -18.16 -13.90 -1.84
N ALA A 63 -19.30 -13.92 -1.16
CA ALA A 63 -19.76 -15.03 -0.36
C ALA A 63 -21.29 -15.01 -0.23
N GLN A 64 -21.86 -16.19 0.12
CA GLN A 64 -23.28 -16.30 0.36
C GLN A 64 -23.66 -15.62 1.68
N GLY A 65 -24.63 -14.70 1.63
CA GLY A 65 -25.30 -14.11 2.77
C GLY A 65 -26.63 -14.81 3.10
N TYR A 66 -27.59 -14.05 3.62
CA TYR A 66 -28.91 -14.58 3.99
C TYR A 66 -29.79 -14.84 2.75
N GLY A 67 -30.00 -13.81 1.93
CA GLY A 67 -30.88 -13.88 0.76
C GLY A 67 -30.14 -14.17 -0.54
N GLY A 68 -28.86 -13.83 -0.62
CA GLY A 68 -28.12 -13.96 -1.86
C GLY A 68 -26.61 -13.77 -1.70
N GLU A 69 -25.97 -13.49 -2.82
CA GLU A 69 -24.52 -13.24 -2.86
C GLU A 69 -24.19 -11.83 -2.39
N VAL A 70 -23.28 -11.75 -1.44
CA VAL A 70 -22.70 -10.51 -0.94
C VAL A 70 -21.31 -10.33 -1.57
N VAL A 71 -21.07 -9.19 -2.20
CA VAL A 71 -19.79 -8.83 -2.81
C VAL A 71 -19.22 -7.63 -2.08
N VAL A 72 -17.97 -7.75 -1.63
CA VAL A 72 -17.23 -6.67 -0.98
C VAL A 72 -15.96 -6.33 -1.73
N SER A 73 -15.55 -5.07 -1.65
CA SER A 73 -14.24 -4.60 -2.12
C SER A 73 -13.37 -4.26 -0.92
N VAL A 74 -12.19 -4.86 -0.88
CA VAL A 74 -11.18 -4.67 0.18
C VAL A 74 -10.01 -3.92 -0.40
N THR A 75 -9.71 -2.75 0.11
CA THR A 75 -8.50 -1.99 -0.23
C THR A 75 -7.44 -2.26 0.82
N VAL A 76 -6.28 -2.74 0.36
CA VAL A 76 -5.12 -3.06 1.22
C VAL A 76 -3.98 -2.09 0.91
N ALA A 77 -3.39 -1.56 1.96
CA ALA A 77 -2.20 -0.71 1.90
C ALA A 77 -1.20 -1.13 2.99
N ASN A 78 0.04 -1.42 2.61
CA ASN A 78 1.09 -1.91 3.52
C ASN A 78 0.70 -3.15 4.35
N GLY A 79 -0.17 -4.02 3.83
CA GLY A 79 -0.68 -5.18 4.57
C GLY A 79 -1.72 -4.85 5.64
N TYR A 80 -2.26 -3.63 5.65
CA TYR A 80 -3.43 -3.23 6.43
C TYR A 80 -4.64 -3.10 5.52
N ILE A 81 -5.82 -3.45 6.03
CA ILE A 81 -7.08 -3.12 5.37
C ILE A 81 -7.33 -1.62 5.60
N ASP A 82 -7.18 -0.83 4.55
CA ASP A 82 -7.42 0.62 4.58
C ASP A 82 -8.92 0.93 4.45
N LYS A 83 -9.62 0.17 3.62
CA LYS A 83 -11.04 0.36 3.35
C LYS A 83 -11.74 -0.96 3.02
N LEU A 84 -12.96 -1.11 3.51
CA LEU A 84 -13.85 -2.20 3.17
C LEU A 84 -15.20 -1.62 2.72
N GLU A 85 -15.62 -1.94 1.51
CA GLU A 85 -16.86 -1.44 0.91
C GLU A 85 -17.75 -2.59 0.45
N LEU A 86 -19.05 -2.41 0.63
CA LEU A 86 -20.04 -3.30 0.07
C LEU A 86 -20.31 -2.90 -1.39
N VAL A 87 -20.00 -3.80 -2.32
CA VAL A 87 -20.20 -3.58 -3.76
C VAL A 87 -21.60 -4.01 -4.19
N SER A 88 -22.07 -5.16 -3.73
CA SER A 88 -23.37 -5.71 -4.08
C SER A 88 -23.90 -6.63 -3.00
N ALA A 89 -25.21 -6.55 -2.77
CA ALA A 89 -25.97 -7.44 -1.89
C ALA A 89 -27.43 -7.45 -2.34
N LYS A 90 -27.67 -7.81 -3.60
CA LYS A 90 -28.94 -7.59 -4.29
C LYS A 90 -30.16 -8.29 -3.68
N ASP A 91 -29.95 -9.46 -3.13
CA ASP A 91 -31.01 -10.33 -2.61
C ASP A 91 -30.98 -10.38 -1.07
N GLU A 92 -30.21 -9.49 -0.43
CA GLU A 92 -30.17 -9.35 1.02
C GLU A 92 -31.31 -8.45 1.52
N ASP A 93 -31.83 -8.79 2.70
CA ASP A 93 -32.81 -7.94 3.40
C ASP A 93 -32.10 -6.66 3.92
N GLU A 94 -32.69 -5.51 3.60
CA GLU A 94 -32.09 -4.19 3.86
C GLU A 94 -31.90 -3.94 5.37
N ALA A 95 -32.77 -4.46 6.23
CA ALA A 95 -32.67 -4.31 7.66
C ALA A 95 -31.48 -5.09 8.24
N TRP A 96 -31.31 -6.35 7.83
CA TRP A 96 -30.21 -7.21 8.24
C TRP A 96 -28.88 -6.71 7.70
N LEU A 97 -28.87 -6.25 6.45
CA LEU A 97 -27.70 -5.70 5.81
C LEU A 97 -27.21 -4.43 6.50
N LYS A 98 -28.14 -3.55 6.91
CA LYS A 98 -27.80 -2.34 7.67
C LYS A 98 -27.14 -2.66 9.01
N MET A 99 -27.61 -3.68 9.72
CA MET A 99 -26.98 -4.14 10.97
C MET A 99 -25.60 -4.74 10.70
N ALA A 100 -25.47 -5.60 9.69
CA ALA A 100 -24.21 -6.21 9.32
C ALA A 100 -23.21 -5.21 8.74
N SER A 101 -23.65 -4.07 8.21
CA SER A 101 -22.77 -3.03 7.66
C SER A 101 -21.80 -2.42 8.67
N THR A 102 -22.06 -2.57 9.97
CA THR A 102 -21.13 -2.20 11.03
C THR A 102 -19.78 -2.91 10.87
N LEU A 103 -19.77 -4.13 10.31
CA LEU A 103 -18.55 -4.90 10.05
C LEU A 103 -17.65 -4.24 8.99
N LEU A 104 -18.21 -3.40 8.12
CA LEU A 104 -17.42 -2.65 7.13
C LEU A 104 -16.44 -1.65 7.77
N THR A 105 -16.72 -1.24 9.00
CA THR A 105 -15.82 -0.41 9.82
C THR A 105 -15.04 -1.23 10.83
N THR A 106 -15.68 -2.20 11.46
CA THR A 106 -15.05 -3.04 12.51
C THR A 106 -13.86 -3.84 11.96
N ILE A 107 -13.98 -4.45 10.78
CA ILE A 107 -12.90 -5.26 10.19
C ILE A 107 -11.65 -4.41 9.87
N PRO A 108 -11.76 -3.22 9.24
CA PRO A 108 -10.60 -2.34 9.08
C PRO A 108 -10.06 -1.80 10.39
N ASP A 109 -10.89 -1.47 11.36
CA ASP A 109 -10.45 -0.92 12.65
C ASP A 109 -9.69 -1.96 13.48
N GLU A 110 -10.18 -3.19 13.54
CA GLU A 110 -9.55 -4.28 14.27
C GLU A 110 -8.45 -5.00 13.48
N GLN A 111 -8.33 -4.73 12.18
CA GLN A 111 -7.36 -5.37 11.28
C GLN A 111 -7.41 -6.91 11.34
N THR A 112 -8.61 -7.46 11.44
CA THR A 112 -8.85 -8.90 11.46
C THR A 112 -10.15 -9.25 10.76
N THR A 113 -10.22 -10.45 10.20
CA THR A 113 -11.45 -11.05 9.69
C THR A 113 -12.06 -12.05 10.70
N ASP A 114 -11.48 -12.15 11.88
CA ASP A 114 -11.96 -13.00 12.96
C ASP A 114 -12.75 -12.15 13.96
N VAL A 115 -13.86 -11.61 13.47
CA VAL A 115 -14.79 -10.75 14.20
C VAL A 115 -16.09 -11.51 14.45
N ASP A 116 -16.78 -11.15 15.54
CA ASP A 116 -18.06 -11.72 15.86
C ASP A 116 -19.16 -11.28 14.88
N VAL A 117 -20.09 -12.18 14.61
CA VAL A 117 -21.27 -11.86 13.82
C VAL A 117 -22.21 -10.94 14.62
N VAL A 118 -22.88 -10.03 13.92
CA VAL A 118 -23.85 -9.13 14.54
C VAL A 118 -25.11 -9.95 14.93
N SER A 119 -25.54 -9.80 16.18
CA SER A 119 -26.79 -10.44 16.65
C SER A 119 -27.96 -10.06 15.77
N ASP A 120 -28.83 -11.02 15.49
CA ASP A 120 -30.00 -10.91 14.60
C ASP A 120 -29.65 -10.73 13.10
N ALA A 121 -28.39 -10.49 12.72
CA ALA A 121 -27.92 -10.42 11.33
C ALA A 121 -26.81 -11.43 11.03
N THR A 122 -26.86 -12.61 11.62
CA THR A 122 -25.78 -13.63 11.60
C THR A 122 -25.40 -14.04 10.17
N TYR A 123 -26.35 -14.31 9.31
CA TYR A 123 -26.08 -14.77 7.94
C TYR A 123 -25.51 -13.67 7.04
N SER A 124 -26.06 -12.46 7.10
CA SER A 124 -25.53 -11.30 6.36
C SER A 124 -24.14 -10.91 6.88
N SER A 125 -23.91 -10.99 8.20
CA SER A 125 -22.59 -10.81 8.80
C SER A 125 -21.57 -11.85 8.32
N ALA A 126 -21.96 -13.13 8.32
CA ALA A 126 -21.12 -14.20 7.80
C ALA A 126 -20.81 -14.01 6.30
N GLY A 127 -21.78 -13.51 5.53
CA GLY A 127 -21.59 -13.13 4.12
C GLY A 127 -20.47 -12.09 3.97
N ILE A 128 -20.52 -10.98 4.70
CA ILE A 128 -19.50 -9.92 4.66
C ILE A 128 -18.13 -10.45 5.11
N ILE A 129 -18.05 -11.16 6.22
CA ILE A 129 -16.79 -11.73 6.75
C ILE A 129 -16.17 -12.70 5.74
N ASN A 130 -16.95 -13.62 5.21
CA ASN A 130 -16.46 -14.62 4.26
C ASN A 130 -16.09 -14.00 2.90
N ALA A 131 -16.86 -13.02 2.41
CA ALA A 131 -16.52 -12.27 1.21
C ALA A 131 -15.17 -11.53 1.38
N THR A 132 -14.96 -10.90 2.53
CA THR A 132 -13.67 -10.26 2.86
C THR A 132 -12.52 -11.27 2.89
N ARG A 133 -12.72 -12.43 3.53
CA ARG A 133 -11.72 -13.52 3.53
C ARG A 133 -11.41 -14.01 2.13
N ASN A 134 -12.41 -14.14 1.28
CA ASN A 134 -12.25 -14.59 -0.10
C ASN A 134 -11.50 -13.55 -0.95
N ALA A 135 -11.78 -12.25 -0.78
CA ALA A 135 -11.04 -11.17 -1.41
C ALA A 135 -9.54 -11.22 -1.03
N LEU A 136 -9.23 -11.33 0.25
CA LEU A 136 -7.85 -11.43 0.74
C LEU A 136 -7.12 -12.71 0.30
N LYS A 137 -7.84 -13.83 0.14
CA LYS A 137 -7.27 -15.09 -0.38
C LYS A 137 -6.99 -15.03 -1.87
N ALA A 138 -7.83 -14.33 -2.64
CA ALA A 138 -7.67 -14.15 -4.08
C ALA A 138 -6.58 -13.12 -4.43
N ALA A 139 -6.27 -12.22 -3.50
CA ALA A 139 -5.25 -11.21 -3.69
C ALA A 139 -3.84 -11.84 -3.79
N PRO A 140 -2.96 -11.30 -4.65
CA PRO A 140 -1.59 -11.77 -4.74
C PRO A 140 -0.85 -11.50 -3.42
N LYS A 141 0.07 -12.41 -3.07
CA LYS A 141 0.93 -12.18 -1.92
C LYS A 141 1.84 -10.97 -2.17
N ALA A 142 2.11 -10.25 -1.10
CA ALA A 142 3.02 -9.14 -1.19
C ALA A 142 4.43 -9.61 -1.59
N ALA A 143 5.05 -8.87 -2.50
CA ALA A 143 6.44 -9.10 -2.86
C ALA A 143 7.34 -8.91 -1.63
N ARG A 144 8.15 -9.92 -1.33
CA ARG A 144 9.18 -9.88 -0.30
C ARG A 144 10.47 -9.31 -0.85
#